data_be752c83d740347881557db4e4c6f21b
#
_entry.id   be752c83d740347881557db4e4c6f21b
#
_cell.length_a   1.000
_cell.length_b   1.000
_cell.length_c   1.000
_cell.angle_alpha   90.00
_cell.angle_beta   90.00
_cell.angle_gamma   90.00
#
_symmetry.space_group_name_H-M   'P 1'
#
loop_
_entity.id
_entity.type
_entity.pdbx_description
1 polymer ?
#
loop_
_entity_poly.entity_id
_entity_poly.type
_entity_poly.pdbx_seq_one_letter_code
_entity_poly.pdbx_strand_id
1 'polypeptide(L)'
;MATYLTLIDFTQQGLQNIHESPHRAAAFKAAAKKAGVKIKDLYWTLGAHDGAIIFEAKDDAAATGLTLTLSSLGNVHTKTMRAFDAGEFAEIVSKSPKM
;
A
#
# COMPACT_ATOMS: atom_id res chain seq x y z
N MET A 1 4.71 10.08 -10.70
CA MET A 1 4.78 9.35 -9.41
C MET A 1 4.82 7.86 -9.68
N ALA A 2 5.39 7.11 -8.79
CA ALA A 2 5.46 5.66 -8.90
C ALA A 2 4.27 5.00 -8.22
N THR A 3 3.81 3.88 -8.77
CA THR A 3 2.68 3.12 -8.24
C THR A 3 3.17 1.98 -7.37
N TYR A 4 2.47 1.75 -6.25
CA TYR A 4 2.76 0.70 -5.28
C TYR A 4 1.49 -0.05 -4.93
N LEU A 5 1.64 -1.34 -4.66
CA LEU A 5 0.59 -2.20 -4.16
C LEU A 5 1.01 -2.73 -2.80
N THR A 6 0.17 -2.51 -1.79
CA THR A 6 0.39 -3.02 -0.45
C THR A 6 -0.66 -4.05 -0.11
N LEU A 7 -0.21 -5.26 0.25
CA LEU A 7 -1.06 -6.29 0.82
C LEU A 7 -1.06 -6.14 2.34
N ILE A 8 -2.21 -6.30 2.95
CA ILE A 8 -2.43 -6.05 4.37
C ILE A 8 -2.95 -7.31 5.03
N ASP A 9 -2.36 -7.64 6.19
CA ASP A 9 -2.83 -8.70 7.05
C ASP A 9 -3.04 -8.12 8.45
N PHE A 10 -4.19 -8.39 9.06
CA PHE A 10 -4.45 -7.95 10.43
C PHE A 10 -3.57 -8.69 11.41
N THR A 11 -3.09 -7.95 12.41
CA THR A 11 -2.50 -8.55 13.61
C THR A 11 -3.62 -8.98 14.55
N GLN A 12 -3.25 -9.65 15.65
CA GLN A 12 -4.21 -9.96 16.70
C GLN A 12 -4.86 -8.69 17.24
N GLN A 13 -4.06 -7.64 17.47
CA GLN A 13 -4.57 -6.34 17.92
C GLN A 13 -5.58 -5.76 16.91
N GLY A 14 -5.25 -5.82 15.61
CA GLY A 14 -6.15 -5.33 14.57
C GLY A 14 -7.48 -6.07 14.53
N LEU A 15 -7.45 -7.39 14.73
CA LEU A 15 -8.66 -8.22 14.81
C LEU A 15 -9.48 -7.91 16.05
N GLN A 16 -8.84 -7.72 17.19
CA GLN A 16 -9.53 -7.35 18.44
C GLN A 16 -10.25 -6.00 18.30
N ASN A 17 -9.71 -5.10 17.50
CA ASN A 17 -10.25 -3.76 17.27
C ASN A 17 -10.83 -3.61 15.86
N ILE A 18 -11.38 -4.71 15.32
CA ILE A 18 -11.81 -4.75 13.90
C ILE A 18 -12.89 -3.72 13.57
N HIS A 19 -13.77 -3.41 14.54
CA HIS A 19 -14.85 -2.44 14.30
C HIS A 19 -14.32 -1.03 14.03
N GLU A 20 -13.10 -0.73 14.45
CA GLU A 20 -12.43 0.55 14.18
C GLU A 20 -11.74 0.60 12.81
N SER A 21 -11.65 -0.52 12.10
CA SER A 21 -10.89 -0.60 10.84
C SER A 21 -11.33 0.42 9.79
N PRO A 22 -12.63 0.61 9.52
CA PRO A 22 -13.03 1.64 8.55
C PRO A 22 -12.62 3.05 8.97
N HIS A 23 -12.68 3.35 10.28
CA HIS A 23 -12.27 4.63 10.82
C HIS A 23 -10.75 4.83 10.68
N ARG A 24 -9.96 3.79 10.99
CA ARG A 24 -8.51 3.82 10.81
C ARG A 24 -8.13 4.03 9.34
N ALA A 25 -8.85 3.39 8.43
CA ALA A 25 -8.61 3.55 6.99
C ALA A 25 -8.84 5.00 6.55
N ALA A 26 -9.90 5.65 7.03
CA ALA A 26 -10.17 7.06 6.73
C ALA A 26 -9.06 7.96 7.26
N ALA A 27 -8.59 7.73 8.49
CA ALA A 27 -7.49 8.47 9.09
C ALA A 27 -6.18 8.28 8.31
N PHE A 28 -5.92 7.05 7.85
CA PHE A 28 -4.76 6.73 7.04
C PHE A 28 -4.78 7.49 5.71
N LYS A 29 -5.93 7.51 5.03
CA LYS A 29 -6.07 8.26 3.77
C LYS A 29 -5.77 9.74 3.97
N ALA A 30 -6.25 10.33 5.06
CA ALA A 30 -6.00 11.74 5.37
C ALA A 30 -4.52 11.99 5.65
N ALA A 31 -3.86 11.11 6.40
CA ALA A 31 -2.44 11.22 6.69
C ALA A 31 -1.59 11.07 5.42
N ALA A 32 -1.95 10.13 4.55
CA ALA A 32 -1.27 9.91 3.27
C ALA A 32 -1.34 11.17 2.40
N LYS A 33 -2.50 11.78 2.32
CA LYS A 33 -2.70 13.02 1.54
C LYS A 33 -1.79 14.14 2.04
N LYS A 34 -1.70 14.32 3.35
CA LYS A 34 -0.81 15.33 3.95
C LYS A 34 0.67 15.04 3.64
N ALA A 35 1.04 13.79 3.51
CA ALA A 35 2.41 13.36 3.18
C ALA A 35 2.70 13.39 1.67
N GLY A 36 1.76 13.83 0.86
CA GLY A 36 1.95 13.89 -0.60
C GLY A 36 1.77 12.55 -1.30
N VAL A 37 1.17 11.57 -0.63
CA VAL A 37 0.90 10.25 -1.20
C VAL A 37 -0.56 10.16 -1.59
N LYS A 38 -0.82 9.66 -2.80
CA LYS A 38 -2.17 9.53 -3.34
C LYS A 38 -2.64 8.08 -3.20
N ILE A 39 -3.64 7.87 -2.34
CA ILE A 39 -4.31 6.58 -2.22
C ILE A 39 -5.32 6.49 -3.37
N LYS A 40 -5.09 5.57 -4.30
CA LYS A 40 -5.99 5.39 -5.46
C LYS A 40 -7.14 4.46 -5.11
N ASP A 41 -6.83 3.33 -4.49
CA ASP A 41 -7.82 2.31 -4.12
C ASP A 41 -7.44 1.69 -2.79
N LEU A 42 -8.45 1.36 -2.00
CA LEU A 42 -8.27 0.67 -0.73
C LEU A 42 -9.42 -0.31 -0.57
N TYR A 43 -9.08 -1.59 -0.38
CA TYR A 43 -10.06 -2.67 -0.26
C TYR A 43 -9.76 -3.53 0.95
N TRP A 44 -10.82 -4.03 1.60
CA TRP A 44 -10.73 -5.18 2.48
C TRP A 44 -10.99 -6.41 1.63
N THR A 45 -10.26 -7.49 1.86
CA THR A 45 -10.33 -8.68 1.01
C THR A 45 -10.64 -9.92 1.82
N LEU A 46 -11.14 -10.93 1.13
CA LEU A 46 -11.38 -12.26 1.67
C LEU A 46 -10.31 -13.20 1.10
N GLY A 47 -9.76 -14.08 1.93
CA GLY A 47 -8.81 -15.09 1.49
C GLY A 47 -7.42 -14.91 2.08
N ALA A 48 -6.40 -15.01 1.25
CA ALA A 48 -5.00 -15.05 1.69
C ALA A 48 -4.53 -13.78 2.40
N HIS A 49 -5.14 -12.63 2.09
CA HIS A 49 -4.84 -11.33 2.69
C HIS A 49 -6.11 -10.63 3.10
N ASP A 50 -6.00 -9.72 4.05
CA ASP A 50 -7.15 -9.04 4.64
C ASP A 50 -7.45 -7.69 3.98
N GLY A 51 -6.53 -7.17 3.19
CA GLY A 51 -6.73 -5.93 2.47
C GLY A 51 -5.67 -5.67 1.42
N ALA A 52 -5.96 -4.68 0.56
CA ALA A 52 -5.03 -4.24 -0.47
C ALA A 52 -5.18 -2.74 -0.66
N ILE A 53 -4.06 -2.05 -0.85
CA ILE A 53 -4.02 -0.62 -1.11
C ILE A 53 -3.20 -0.40 -2.38
N ILE A 54 -3.75 0.38 -3.31
CA ILE A 54 -3.01 0.87 -4.48
C ILE A 54 -2.78 2.35 -4.27
N PHE A 55 -1.51 2.78 -4.30
CA PHE A 55 -1.18 4.18 -4.07
C PHE A 55 -0.03 4.64 -4.95
N GLU A 56 0.07 5.95 -5.11
CA GLU A 56 1.16 6.59 -5.82
C GLU A 56 1.98 7.44 -4.86
N ALA A 57 3.30 7.29 -4.93
CA ALA A 57 4.25 8.06 -4.14
C ALA A 57 5.39 8.55 -5.02
N LYS A 58 6.09 9.56 -4.55
CA LYS A 58 7.21 10.18 -5.26
C LYS A 58 8.30 9.17 -5.59
N ASP A 59 8.66 8.34 -4.60
CA ASP A 59 9.74 7.35 -4.69
C ASP A 59 9.58 6.26 -3.63
N ASP A 60 10.49 5.30 -3.64
CA ASP A 60 10.47 4.18 -2.71
C ASP A 60 10.59 4.63 -1.26
N ALA A 61 11.36 5.67 -0.99
CA ALA A 61 11.52 6.18 0.37
C ALA A 61 10.20 6.72 0.93
N ALA A 62 9.46 7.49 0.12
CA ALA A 62 8.15 8.01 0.52
C ALA A 62 7.15 6.87 0.74
N ALA A 63 7.14 5.88 -0.15
CA ALA A 63 6.28 4.71 -0.03
C ALA A 63 6.60 3.91 1.23
N THR A 64 7.88 3.68 1.50
CA THR A 64 8.34 2.96 2.68
C THR A 64 7.97 3.69 3.96
N GLY A 65 8.17 5.01 4.00
CA GLY A 65 7.80 5.83 5.15
C GLY A 65 6.32 5.72 5.48
N LEU A 66 5.46 5.75 4.48
CA LEU A 66 4.02 5.62 4.67
C LEU A 66 3.64 4.25 5.25
N THR A 67 4.18 3.17 4.68
CA THR A 67 3.86 1.82 5.14
C THR A 67 4.43 1.52 6.53
N LEU A 68 5.59 2.08 6.86
CA LEU A 68 6.13 1.99 8.21
C LEU A 68 5.24 2.69 9.23
N THR A 69 4.72 3.86 8.88
CA THR A 69 3.77 4.58 9.74
C THR A 69 2.54 3.72 9.99
N LEU A 70 1.97 3.14 8.94
CA LEU A 70 0.80 2.27 9.06
C LEU A 70 1.08 1.06 9.95
N SER A 71 2.20 0.38 9.71
CA SER A 71 2.58 -0.82 10.48
C SER A 71 2.91 -0.51 11.94
N SER A 72 3.47 0.68 12.21
CA SER A 72 3.87 1.07 13.57
C SER A 72 2.70 1.20 14.54
N LEU A 73 1.48 1.35 14.03
CA LEU A 73 0.29 1.39 14.87
C LEU A 73 -0.10 0.02 15.41
N GLY A 74 0.48 -1.05 14.90
CA GLY A 74 0.33 -2.40 15.43
C GLY A 74 -0.91 -3.16 14.99
N ASN A 75 -1.76 -2.58 14.13
CA ASN A 75 -3.02 -3.20 13.72
C ASN A 75 -2.87 -4.08 12.47
N VAL A 76 -1.83 -3.85 11.68
CA VAL A 76 -1.62 -4.57 10.41
C VAL A 76 -0.15 -4.86 10.18
N HIS A 77 0.10 -5.94 9.43
CA HIS A 77 1.36 -6.19 8.74
C HIS A 77 1.18 -5.80 7.28
N THR A 78 2.22 -5.26 6.66
CA THR A 78 2.18 -4.82 5.27
C THR A 78 3.25 -5.52 4.43
N LYS A 79 2.89 -5.80 3.17
CA LYS A 79 3.82 -6.28 2.15
C LYS A 79 3.64 -5.39 0.95
N THR A 80 4.64 -4.57 0.66
CA THR A 80 4.56 -3.54 -0.38
C THR A 80 5.41 -3.92 -1.57
N MET A 81 4.83 -3.77 -2.76
CA MET A 81 5.48 -4.07 -4.03
C MET A 81 5.43 -2.83 -4.92
N ARG A 82 6.51 -2.60 -5.67
CA ARG A 82 6.48 -1.63 -6.75
C ARG A 82 5.66 -2.21 -7.90
N ALA A 83 4.67 -1.47 -8.37
CA ALA A 83 3.81 -1.90 -9.47
C ALA A 83 4.10 -1.07 -10.72
N PHE A 84 4.03 -1.72 -11.87
CA PHE A 84 4.23 -1.10 -13.17
C PHE A 84 2.98 -1.28 -14.01
N ASP A 85 2.51 -0.22 -14.66
CA ASP A 85 1.42 -0.36 -15.61
C ASP A 85 1.93 -0.96 -16.93
N ALA A 86 1.02 -1.21 -17.87
CA ALA A 86 1.38 -1.84 -19.14
C ALA A 86 2.40 -1.02 -19.92
N GLY A 87 2.25 0.31 -19.93
CA GLY A 87 3.18 1.20 -20.64
C GLY A 87 4.57 1.20 -20.02
N GLU A 88 4.63 1.31 -18.69
CA GLU A 88 5.89 1.26 -17.94
C GLU A 88 6.60 -0.08 -18.16
N PHE A 89 5.85 -1.17 -18.10
CA PHE A 89 6.44 -2.51 -18.27
C PHE A 89 6.95 -2.74 -19.69
N ALA A 90 6.22 -2.27 -20.69
CA ALA A 90 6.69 -2.34 -22.08
C ALA A 90 8.02 -1.60 -22.26
N GLU A 91 8.16 -0.44 -21.62
CA GLU A 91 9.40 0.34 -21.66
C GLU A 91 10.56 -0.42 -21.01
N ILE A 92 10.31 -1.06 -19.85
CA ILE A 92 11.31 -1.88 -19.16
C ILE A 92 11.76 -3.03 -20.07
N VAL A 93 10.81 -3.73 -20.68
CA VAL A 93 11.09 -4.88 -21.57
C VAL A 93 11.93 -4.42 -22.76
N SER A 94 11.60 -3.26 -23.34
CA SER A 94 12.33 -2.76 -24.51
C SER A 94 13.81 -2.47 -24.23
N LYS A 95 14.15 -2.19 -22.98
CA LYS A 95 15.52 -1.89 -22.52
C LYS A 95 16.18 -3.09 -21.84
N SER A 96 15.48 -4.21 -21.71
CA SER A 96 16.04 -5.38 -21.03
C SER A 96 17.03 -6.11 -21.92
N PRO A 97 18.12 -6.65 -21.32
CA PRO A 97 19.08 -7.45 -22.10
C PRO A 97 18.43 -8.69 -22.68
N LYS A 98 18.80 -9.01 -23.92
CA LYS A 98 18.37 -10.26 -24.55
C LYS A 98 19.37 -11.35 -24.23
N MET A 99 18.86 -12.55 -23.91
CA MET A 99 19.67 -13.73 -23.59
C MET A 99 19.96 -14.59 -24.82
#